data_1b9b9196e2a8f4ab5fe08d122f7ce303
#
_entry.id   1b9b9196e2a8f4ab5fe08d122f7ce303
#
_cell.length_a   1.000
_cell.length_b   1.000
_cell.length_c   1.000
_cell.angle_alpha   90.00
_cell.angle_beta   90.00
_cell.angle_gamma   90.00
#
_symmetry.space_group_name_H-M   'P 1'
#
loop_
_entity.id
_entity.type
_entity.pdbx_description
1 polymer ?
#
loop_
_entity_poly.entity_id
_entity_poly.type
_entity_poly.pdbx_seq_one_letter_code
_entity_poly.pdbx_strand_id
1 'polypeptide(L)'
;MRILFTGLENERYRPELGKTNEHHNFYLLLKADPKNDVTYIPFDRALEVGKRAYNKELLDTVRREKPDLFWAFMYTDELEYDTLDEIKKLTTSVAWFSDDHWRLENYSRFYAPHFTKVITTWSKAKEQYAKYGITNVIRSQWGFNSGVYRSVVVPGQDINVSFVGMRTPHREKIINDLRNAGINVFVRGYKWDEGRASFDEMLEIFSRSKVNLNLNPPMSALAIKPLAQIFFRRRRNLIVPDFLHISRNLRSFFQKRIPQIKARPFEITGSGGFCITGSADDMENYFVPDKEIVIYKDTKDLIDKIRYYLEHEDERRVIAKAGYERALKEHTYNARLSEVFRQLELD
;
A
#
# COMPACT_ATOMS: atom_id res chain seq x y z
N MET A 1 -19.60 -2.65 15.91
CA MET A 1 -18.53 -3.66 16.11
C MET A 1 -17.38 -3.04 16.91
N ARG A 2 -16.88 -3.71 17.96
CA ARG A 2 -15.69 -3.29 18.71
C ARG A 2 -14.45 -3.82 18.01
N ILE A 3 -13.54 -2.93 17.66
CA ILE A 3 -12.32 -3.29 16.89
C ILE A 3 -11.09 -2.83 17.67
N LEU A 4 -10.17 -3.74 17.94
CA LEU A 4 -8.82 -3.38 18.34
C LEU A 4 -7.92 -3.38 17.09
N PHE A 5 -7.52 -2.18 16.67
CA PHE A 5 -6.66 -1.98 15.50
C PHE A 5 -5.21 -1.75 15.92
N THR A 6 -4.28 -2.39 15.21
CA THR A 6 -2.85 -2.13 15.34
C THR A 6 -2.18 -2.05 13.97
N GLY A 7 -1.26 -1.15 13.83
CA GLY A 7 -0.50 -0.89 12.61
C GLY A 7 0.49 0.24 12.86
N LEU A 8 1.32 0.54 11.87
CA LEU A 8 2.26 1.66 11.98
C LEU A 8 1.51 2.98 11.87
N GLU A 9 1.68 3.86 12.85
CA GLU A 9 1.03 5.17 12.84
C GLU A 9 1.84 6.19 12.02
N ASN A 10 3.14 6.26 12.29
CA ASN A 10 4.03 7.22 11.65
C ASN A 10 4.99 6.50 10.70
N GLU A 11 5.21 7.09 9.52
CA GLU A 11 6.11 6.55 8.50
C GLU A 11 7.47 6.18 9.09
N ARG A 12 7.82 4.88 9.09
CA ARG A 12 9.08 4.35 9.64
C ARG A 12 9.29 4.65 11.12
N TYR A 13 8.23 4.78 11.92
CA TYR A 13 8.23 5.21 13.32
C TYR A 13 8.77 6.66 13.53
N ARG A 14 8.60 7.53 12.55
CA ARG A 14 9.15 8.89 12.55
C ARG A 14 8.02 9.90 12.31
N PRO A 15 7.53 10.59 13.37
CA PRO A 15 6.42 11.54 13.27
C PRO A 15 6.63 12.65 12.24
N GLU A 16 7.90 13.09 12.08
CA GLU A 16 8.27 14.10 11.10
C GLU A 16 8.11 13.66 9.64
N LEU A 17 7.93 12.37 9.40
CA LEU A 17 7.62 11.84 8.07
C LEU A 17 6.11 11.75 7.80
N GLY A 18 5.28 12.12 8.77
CA GLY A 18 3.82 12.09 8.67
C GLY A 18 3.20 10.71 8.89
N LYS A 19 1.88 10.66 8.85
CA LYS A 19 1.09 9.45 9.06
C LYS A 19 1.24 8.46 7.89
N THR A 20 1.05 7.18 8.20
CA THR A 20 1.16 6.10 7.21
C THR A 20 -0.10 5.95 6.35
N ASN A 21 0.02 5.16 5.29
CA ASN A 21 -1.12 4.73 4.48
C ASN A 21 -2.15 3.97 5.32
N GLU A 22 -1.70 3.11 6.25
CA GLU A 22 -2.54 2.33 7.14
C GLU A 22 -3.39 3.22 8.05
N HIS A 23 -2.79 4.31 8.55
CA HIS A 23 -3.50 5.27 9.38
C HIS A 23 -4.62 5.96 8.59
N HIS A 24 -4.30 6.51 7.39
CA HIS A 24 -5.29 7.24 6.58
C HIS A 24 -6.37 6.34 5.98
N ASN A 25 -6.02 5.17 5.53
CA ASN A 25 -6.90 4.32 4.72
C ASN A 25 -7.62 3.22 5.51
N PHE A 26 -7.10 2.83 6.68
CA PHE A 26 -7.74 1.78 7.50
C PHE A 26 -8.22 2.34 8.83
N TYR A 27 -7.32 2.88 9.66
CA TYR A 27 -7.74 3.36 10.98
C TYR A 27 -8.80 4.45 10.89
N LEU A 28 -8.54 5.53 10.12
CA LEU A 28 -9.51 6.63 10.01
C LEU A 28 -10.84 6.18 9.38
N LEU A 29 -10.79 5.23 8.43
CA LEU A 29 -11.99 4.69 7.82
C LEU A 29 -12.82 3.88 8.81
N LEU A 30 -12.20 2.96 9.54
CA LEU A 30 -12.88 2.13 10.54
C LEU A 30 -13.48 3.00 11.66
N LYS A 31 -12.73 4.02 12.08
CA LYS A 31 -13.17 4.96 13.12
C LYS A 31 -14.31 5.88 12.66
N ALA A 32 -14.36 6.22 11.38
CA ALA A 32 -15.41 7.09 10.84
C ALA A 32 -16.78 6.41 10.71
N ASP A 33 -16.83 5.09 10.71
CA ASP A 33 -18.09 4.34 10.68
C ASP A 33 -18.73 4.36 12.09
N PRO A 34 -19.92 4.98 12.25
CA PRO A 34 -20.58 5.08 13.56
C PRO A 34 -21.00 3.72 14.15
N LYS A 35 -20.99 2.65 13.36
CA LYS A 35 -21.24 1.28 13.83
C LYS A 35 -20.04 0.67 14.55
N ASN A 36 -18.86 1.30 14.45
CA ASN A 36 -17.63 0.80 15.00
C ASN A 36 -17.19 1.60 16.24
N ASP A 37 -16.72 0.88 17.24
CA ASP A 37 -15.95 1.40 18.37
C ASP A 37 -14.50 0.90 18.20
N VAL A 38 -13.58 1.81 17.87
CA VAL A 38 -12.22 1.46 17.46
C VAL A 38 -11.20 1.93 18.47
N THR A 39 -10.59 0.97 19.17
CA THR A 39 -9.39 1.18 19.97
C THR A 39 -8.15 1.02 19.09
N TYR A 40 -7.25 2.00 19.08
CA TYR A 40 -6.01 1.98 18.31
C TYR A 40 -4.78 1.94 19.22
N ILE A 41 -3.99 0.88 19.11
CA ILE A 41 -2.69 0.75 19.78
C ILE A 41 -1.62 0.62 18.68
N PRO A 42 -0.95 1.72 18.29
CA PRO A 42 -0.02 1.71 17.16
C PRO A 42 1.27 0.95 17.46
N PHE A 43 1.91 0.41 16.41
CA PHE A 43 3.23 -0.24 16.50
C PHE A 43 4.33 0.69 17.00
N ASP A 44 4.17 2.00 16.83
CA ASP A 44 5.06 3.03 17.35
C ASP A 44 5.25 2.87 18.86
N ARG A 45 4.21 2.50 19.57
CA ARG A 45 4.19 2.23 20.99
C ARG A 45 5.22 1.14 21.41
N ALA A 46 5.49 0.15 20.52
CA ALA A 46 6.47 -0.89 20.79
C ALA A 46 7.92 -0.36 20.88
N LEU A 47 8.22 0.81 20.31
CA LEU A 47 9.50 1.49 20.49
C LEU A 47 9.59 2.24 21.83
N GLU A 48 8.46 2.73 22.33
CA GLU A 48 8.40 3.49 23.58
C GLU A 48 8.52 2.55 24.80
N VAL A 49 7.70 1.51 24.85
CA VAL A 49 7.60 0.63 26.03
C VAL A 49 8.36 -0.69 25.88
N GLY A 50 8.91 -0.96 24.71
CA GLY A 50 9.53 -2.23 24.34
C GLY A 50 8.54 -3.30 23.87
N LYS A 51 9.02 -4.24 23.05
CA LYS A 51 8.18 -5.24 22.36
C LYS A 51 7.35 -6.08 23.36
N ARG A 52 7.95 -6.58 24.43
CA ARG A 52 7.24 -7.45 25.39
C ARG A 52 6.11 -6.72 26.12
N ALA A 53 6.38 -5.48 26.58
CA ALA A 53 5.36 -4.67 27.25
C ALA A 53 4.22 -4.30 26.31
N TYR A 54 4.53 -3.96 25.05
CA TYR A 54 3.57 -3.71 24.00
C TYR A 54 2.65 -4.90 23.73
N ASN A 55 3.20 -6.11 23.59
CA ASN A 55 2.42 -7.33 23.37
C ASN A 55 1.54 -7.67 24.58
N LYS A 56 2.04 -7.43 25.80
CA LYS A 56 1.24 -7.55 27.02
C LYS A 56 0.08 -6.55 27.03
N GLU A 57 0.32 -5.30 26.69
CA GLU A 57 -0.70 -4.24 26.58
C GLU A 57 -1.81 -4.63 25.59
N LEU A 58 -1.45 -5.16 24.40
CA LEU A 58 -2.42 -5.68 23.44
C LEU A 58 -3.29 -6.79 24.02
N LEU A 59 -2.69 -7.81 24.62
CA LEU A 59 -3.42 -8.94 25.17
C LEU A 59 -4.31 -8.54 26.36
N ASP A 60 -3.81 -7.68 27.24
CA ASP A 60 -4.60 -7.15 28.36
C ASP A 60 -5.78 -6.31 27.87
N THR A 61 -5.60 -5.56 26.80
CA THR A 61 -6.69 -4.80 26.16
C THR A 61 -7.73 -5.73 25.54
N VAL A 62 -7.32 -6.78 24.81
CA VAL A 62 -8.26 -7.78 24.26
C VAL A 62 -9.06 -8.44 25.41
N ARG A 63 -8.45 -8.80 26.51
CA ARG A 63 -9.13 -9.41 27.68
C ARG A 63 -10.13 -8.45 28.35
N ARG A 64 -9.76 -7.18 28.47
CA ARG A 64 -10.58 -6.15 29.11
C ARG A 64 -11.74 -5.71 28.23
N GLU A 65 -11.48 -5.38 26.98
CA GLU A 65 -12.45 -4.76 26.08
C GLU A 65 -13.26 -5.79 25.27
N LYS A 66 -12.75 -7.01 25.16
CA LYS A 66 -13.39 -8.12 24.40
C LYS A 66 -13.84 -7.65 23.03
N PRO A 67 -12.92 -7.18 22.17
CA PRO A 67 -13.26 -6.73 20.84
C PRO A 67 -13.85 -7.86 20.00
N ASP A 68 -14.73 -7.53 19.07
CA ASP A 68 -15.26 -8.49 18.10
C ASP A 68 -14.22 -8.86 17.04
N LEU A 69 -13.26 -7.93 16.82
CA LEU A 69 -12.20 -8.07 15.84
C LEU A 69 -10.87 -7.48 16.34
N PHE A 70 -9.80 -8.26 16.28
CA PHE A 70 -8.43 -7.78 16.34
C PHE A 70 -7.87 -7.66 14.93
N TRP A 71 -7.52 -6.44 14.52
CA TRP A 71 -6.98 -6.14 13.20
C TRP A 71 -5.54 -5.67 13.27
N ALA A 72 -4.61 -6.42 12.65
CA ALA A 72 -3.20 -6.05 12.55
C ALA A 72 -2.81 -5.74 11.09
N PHE A 73 -2.36 -4.49 10.83
CA PHE A 73 -1.72 -4.17 9.57
C PHE A 73 -0.22 -4.41 9.69
N MET A 74 0.24 -5.56 9.21
CA MET A 74 1.55 -6.12 9.52
C MET A 74 2.72 -5.34 8.91
N TYR A 75 3.72 -5.00 9.74
CA TYR A 75 4.89 -4.25 9.29
C TYR A 75 6.21 -5.02 9.44
N THR A 76 6.74 -5.23 10.67
CA THR A 76 7.95 -6.03 10.89
C THR A 76 7.74 -7.09 11.99
N ASP A 77 8.49 -7.07 13.08
CA ASP A 77 8.43 -8.08 14.15
C ASP A 77 7.87 -7.51 15.45
N GLU A 78 6.90 -6.62 15.37
CA GLU A 78 6.28 -5.95 16.53
C GLU A 78 5.52 -6.95 17.42
N LEU A 79 4.87 -7.92 16.80
CA LEU A 79 4.03 -8.90 17.46
C LEU A 79 4.80 -10.18 17.83
N GLU A 80 4.41 -10.80 18.95
CA GLU A 80 4.91 -12.09 19.42
C GLU A 80 3.91 -13.20 19.08
N TYR A 81 4.39 -14.37 18.66
CA TYR A 81 3.55 -15.49 18.27
C TYR A 81 2.64 -15.95 19.42
N ASP A 82 3.20 -16.10 20.63
CA ASP A 82 2.42 -16.52 21.81
C ASP A 82 1.28 -15.54 22.12
N THR A 83 1.53 -14.22 21.96
CA THR A 83 0.50 -13.19 22.14
C THR A 83 -0.60 -13.32 21.10
N LEU A 84 -0.22 -13.55 19.83
CA LEU A 84 -1.18 -13.74 18.75
C LEU A 84 -2.02 -15.01 18.93
N ASP A 85 -1.41 -16.11 19.38
CA ASP A 85 -2.12 -17.35 19.66
C ASP A 85 -3.14 -17.19 20.81
N GLU A 86 -2.82 -16.42 21.84
CA GLU A 86 -3.78 -16.09 22.91
C GLU A 86 -4.90 -15.19 22.41
N ILE A 87 -4.58 -14.14 21.63
CA ILE A 87 -5.59 -13.25 21.02
C ILE A 87 -6.54 -14.05 20.13
N LYS A 88 -6.01 -14.94 19.27
CA LYS A 88 -6.78 -15.78 18.37
C LYS A 88 -7.80 -16.68 19.09
N LYS A 89 -7.52 -17.08 20.34
CA LYS A 89 -8.47 -17.85 21.17
C LYS A 89 -9.62 -16.98 21.71
N LEU A 90 -9.39 -15.69 21.85
CA LEU A 90 -10.30 -14.76 22.52
C LEU A 90 -11.21 -13.99 21.55
N THR A 91 -10.76 -13.77 20.33
CA THR A 91 -11.48 -12.97 19.33
C THR A 91 -11.09 -13.36 17.90
N THR A 92 -11.94 -13.01 16.92
CA THR A 92 -11.55 -13.07 15.51
C THR A 92 -10.35 -12.17 15.28
N SER A 93 -9.27 -12.71 14.71
CA SER A 93 -8.05 -11.97 14.46
C SER A 93 -7.66 -12.00 12.99
N VAL A 94 -7.33 -10.83 12.43
CA VAL A 94 -6.91 -10.69 11.03
C VAL A 94 -5.58 -9.98 10.90
N ALA A 95 -4.76 -10.44 9.95
CA ALA A 95 -3.54 -9.77 9.54
C ALA A 95 -3.66 -9.28 8.10
N TRP A 96 -3.32 -8.02 7.83
CA TRP A 96 -3.15 -7.51 6.47
C TRP A 96 -1.68 -7.54 6.08
N PHE A 97 -1.35 -8.28 5.02
CA PHE A 97 -0.01 -8.35 4.42
C PHE A 97 0.00 -7.67 3.06
N SER A 98 0.81 -6.65 2.90
CA SER A 98 0.80 -5.78 1.72
C SER A 98 1.77 -6.17 0.60
N ASP A 99 2.82 -6.91 0.92
CA ASP A 99 3.93 -7.20 0.02
C ASP A 99 4.25 -8.70 -0.09
N ASP A 100 3.25 -9.56 -0.04
CA ASP A 100 3.40 -11.01 0.02
C ASP A 100 4.12 -11.62 -1.17
N HIS A 101 4.09 -11.00 -2.35
CA HIS A 101 4.83 -11.49 -3.51
C HIS A 101 6.32 -11.71 -3.22
N TRP A 102 6.90 -10.99 -2.24
CA TRP A 102 8.30 -11.20 -1.85
C TRP A 102 8.49 -11.47 -0.35
N ARG A 103 7.49 -11.17 0.50
CA ARG A 103 7.58 -11.37 1.94
C ARG A 103 7.06 -12.73 2.40
N LEU A 104 6.31 -13.44 1.60
CA LEU A 104 5.74 -14.73 1.96
C LEU A 104 6.82 -15.69 2.50
N GLU A 105 7.92 -15.84 1.76
CA GLU A 105 8.99 -16.80 2.06
C GLU A 105 9.73 -16.53 3.37
N ASN A 106 9.90 -15.28 3.74
CA ASN A 106 10.74 -14.89 4.86
C ASN A 106 10.01 -14.17 6.00
N TYR A 107 8.69 -13.94 5.86
CA TYR A 107 7.91 -13.22 6.85
C TYR A 107 6.48 -13.74 6.98
N SER A 108 5.60 -13.49 6.01
CA SER A 108 4.15 -13.61 6.20
C SER A 108 3.70 -15.04 6.54
N ARG A 109 4.31 -16.07 5.96
CA ARG A 109 3.97 -17.47 6.24
C ARG A 109 4.22 -17.91 7.69
N PHE A 110 5.10 -17.19 8.42
CA PHE A 110 5.38 -17.51 9.82
C PHE A 110 4.36 -16.86 10.76
N TYR A 111 3.79 -15.73 10.38
CA TYR A 111 2.74 -15.06 11.14
C TYR A 111 1.34 -15.59 10.82
N ALA A 112 1.09 -15.99 9.58
CA ALA A 112 -0.23 -16.38 9.10
C ALA A 112 -0.94 -17.47 9.94
N PRO A 113 -0.26 -18.50 10.47
CA PRO A 113 -0.90 -19.51 11.31
C PRO A 113 -1.46 -18.97 12.62
N HIS A 114 -0.92 -17.86 13.13
CA HIS A 114 -1.28 -17.22 14.40
C HIS A 114 -2.49 -16.28 14.31
N PHE A 115 -3.11 -16.16 13.13
CA PHE A 115 -4.32 -15.36 12.91
C PHE A 115 -5.50 -16.25 12.48
N THR A 116 -6.73 -15.80 12.76
CA THR A 116 -7.95 -16.47 12.27
C THR A 116 -8.00 -16.42 10.76
N LYS A 117 -7.74 -15.25 10.16
CA LYS A 117 -7.62 -15.05 8.73
C LYS A 117 -6.45 -14.11 8.42
N VAL A 118 -5.90 -14.26 7.23
CA VAL A 118 -4.91 -13.32 6.70
C VAL A 118 -5.39 -12.73 5.39
N ILE A 119 -5.15 -11.43 5.21
CA ILE A 119 -5.54 -10.67 4.02
C ILE A 119 -4.29 -10.34 3.25
N THR A 120 -4.35 -10.50 1.94
CA THR A 120 -3.23 -10.24 1.03
C THR A 120 -3.70 -9.59 -0.25
N THR A 121 -2.84 -8.76 -0.84
CA THR A 121 -3.09 -8.10 -2.14
C THR A 121 -2.51 -8.87 -3.33
N TRP A 122 -1.76 -9.93 -3.08
CA TRP A 122 -1.08 -10.68 -4.14
C TRP A 122 -2.01 -11.68 -4.84
N SER A 123 -2.08 -11.63 -6.17
CA SER A 123 -2.95 -12.47 -7.00
C SER A 123 -2.74 -13.98 -6.77
N LYS A 124 -1.49 -14.41 -6.63
CA LYS A 124 -1.10 -15.82 -6.47
C LYS A 124 -1.04 -16.29 -5.01
N ALA A 125 -1.42 -15.44 -4.06
CA ALA A 125 -1.19 -15.72 -2.64
C ALA A 125 -1.87 -16.99 -2.16
N LYS A 126 -3.16 -17.23 -2.46
CA LYS A 126 -3.87 -18.43 -1.99
C LYS A 126 -3.13 -19.71 -2.35
N GLU A 127 -2.71 -19.83 -3.60
CA GLU A 127 -1.93 -20.98 -4.09
C GLU A 127 -0.58 -21.10 -3.38
N GLN A 128 0.12 -19.98 -3.19
CA GLN A 128 1.44 -20.00 -2.58
C GLN A 128 1.39 -20.29 -1.07
N TYR A 129 0.41 -19.75 -0.35
CA TYR A 129 0.17 -20.08 1.06
C TYR A 129 -0.21 -21.55 1.25
N ALA A 130 -1.02 -22.12 0.35
CA ALA A 130 -1.41 -23.52 0.40
C ALA A 130 -0.23 -24.50 0.35
N LYS A 131 0.89 -24.15 -0.30
CA LYS A 131 2.15 -24.93 -0.27
C LYS A 131 2.74 -25.11 1.13
N TYR A 132 2.34 -24.26 2.08
CA TYR A 132 2.73 -24.31 3.49
C TYR A 132 1.60 -24.79 4.41
N GLY A 133 0.52 -25.34 3.84
CA GLY A 133 -0.65 -25.79 4.60
C GLY A 133 -1.51 -24.64 5.17
N ILE A 134 -1.33 -23.41 4.69
CA ILE A 134 -2.04 -22.22 5.15
C ILE A 134 -3.21 -21.96 4.20
N THR A 135 -4.45 -22.12 4.71
CA THR A 135 -5.68 -22.01 3.92
C THR A 135 -6.60 -20.86 4.36
N ASN A 136 -6.31 -20.22 5.47
CA ASN A 136 -7.07 -19.13 6.06
C ASN A 136 -6.82 -17.77 5.38
N VAL A 137 -6.70 -17.76 4.04
CA VAL A 137 -6.27 -16.59 3.24
C VAL A 137 -7.45 -15.95 2.53
N ILE A 138 -7.65 -14.67 2.77
CA ILE A 138 -8.58 -13.79 2.03
C ILE A 138 -7.76 -12.97 1.04
N ARG A 139 -8.15 -12.98 -0.24
CA ARG A 139 -7.59 -12.07 -1.21
C ARG A 139 -8.40 -10.78 -1.23
N SER A 140 -7.72 -9.66 -1.07
CA SER A 140 -8.24 -8.32 -1.27
C SER A 140 -7.30 -7.53 -2.19
N GLN A 141 -7.45 -6.22 -2.29
CA GLN A 141 -6.57 -5.36 -3.08
C GLN A 141 -6.48 -3.99 -2.42
N TRP A 142 -5.49 -3.22 -2.84
CA TRP A 142 -5.42 -1.81 -2.55
C TRP A 142 -6.68 -1.09 -3.01
N GLY A 143 -6.98 0.00 -2.37
CA GLY A 143 -8.06 0.90 -2.67
C GLY A 143 -7.70 2.31 -2.22
N PHE A 144 -8.70 3.12 -1.97
CA PHE A 144 -8.54 4.44 -1.37
C PHE A 144 -9.69 4.72 -0.40
N ASN A 145 -9.43 5.55 0.60
CA ASN A 145 -10.45 6.04 1.53
C ASN A 145 -11.15 7.26 0.92
N SER A 146 -12.38 7.09 0.45
CA SER A 146 -13.17 8.16 -0.16
C SER A 146 -13.53 9.30 0.80
N GLY A 147 -13.37 9.10 2.10
CA GLY A 147 -13.54 10.18 3.10
C GLY A 147 -12.36 11.14 3.14
N VAL A 148 -11.19 10.74 2.66
CA VAL A 148 -9.97 11.57 2.66
C VAL A 148 -9.44 11.86 1.25
N TYR A 149 -9.48 10.89 0.32
CA TYR A 149 -9.12 11.11 -1.08
C TYR A 149 -10.32 11.66 -1.85
N ARG A 150 -10.18 12.85 -2.37
CA ARG A 150 -11.22 13.55 -3.13
C ARG A 150 -10.62 14.50 -4.15
N SER A 151 -11.37 14.84 -5.17
CA SER A 151 -11.03 15.94 -6.04
C SER A 151 -11.03 17.26 -5.26
N VAL A 152 -10.03 18.07 -5.49
CA VAL A 152 -9.90 19.42 -4.92
C VAL A 152 -10.24 20.43 -5.99
N VAL A 153 -11.05 21.44 -5.63
CA VAL A 153 -11.35 22.55 -6.55
C VAL A 153 -10.08 23.37 -6.72
N VAL A 154 -9.62 23.46 -7.97
CA VAL A 154 -8.42 24.21 -8.35
C VAL A 154 -8.74 25.19 -9.47
N PRO A 155 -8.01 26.33 -9.62
CA PRO A 155 -8.28 27.29 -10.69
C PRO A 155 -8.10 26.74 -12.10
N GLY A 156 -7.30 25.68 -12.24
CA GLY A 156 -7.03 25.02 -13.52
C GLY A 156 -5.93 23.97 -13.39
N GLN A 157 -5.67 23.25 -14.49
CA GLN A 157 -4.60 22.26 -14.57
C GLN A 157 -3.32 22.92 -15.09
N ASP A 158 -2.53 23.50 -14.19
CA ASP A 158 -1.27 24.20 -14.49
C ASP A 158 -0.02 23.29 -14.48
N ILE A 159 -0.17 22.05 -14.01
CA ILE A 159 0.89 21.03 -14.01
C ILE A 159 0.65 20.09 -15.20
N ASN A 160 1.56 20.07 -16.17
CA ASN A 160 1.41 19.17 -17.32
C ASN A 160 1.56 17.70 -16.89
N VAL A 161 2.63 17.38 -16.16
CA VAL A 161 2.90 16.00 -15.69
C VAL A 161 3.38 16.04 -14.26
N SER A 162 2.83 15.19 -13.39
CA SER A 162 3.30 15.06 -12.01
C SER A 162 3.67 13.63 -11.65
N PHE A 163 4.57 13.52 -10.69
CA PHE A 163 4.89 12.29 -9.99
C PHE A 163 5.00 12.53 -8.49
N VAL A 164 4.14 11.90 -7.71
CA VAL A 164 4.20 11.94 -6.24
C VAL A 164 4.59 10.57 -5.70
N GLY A 165 5.83 10.47 -5.21
CA GLY A 165 6.36 9.22 -4.67
C GLY A 165 7.83 9.28 -4.31
N MET A 166 8.33 8.29 -3.58
CA MET A 166 9.72 8.22 -3.14
C MET A 166 10.68 8.14 -4.35
N ARG A 167 11.78 8.92 -4.31
CA ARG A 167 12.90 8.80 -5.24
C ARG A 167 13.60 7.45 -5.06
N THR A 168 13.73 6.72 -6.16
CA THR A 168 14.58 5.53 -6.28
C THR A 168 15.42 5.67 -7.55
N PRO A 169 16.59 5.00 -7.67
CA PRO A 169 17.41 5.13 -8.88
C PRO A 169 16.65 4.86 -10.19
N HIS A 170 15.73 3.90 -10.16
CA HIS A 170 14.96 3.56 -11.35
C HIS A 170 13.89 4.63 -11.68
N ARG A 171 13.18 5.16 -10.67
CA ARG A 171 12.22 6.24 -10.87
C ARG A 171 12.90 7.52 -11.33
N GLU A 172 14.04 7.83 -10.72
CA GLU A 172 14.87 8.95 -11.13
C GLU A 172 15.33 8.84 -12.57
N LYS A 173 15.78 7.65 -12.99
CA LYS A 173 16.13 7.40 -14.38
C LYS A 173 14.96 7.70 -15.32
N ILE A 174 13.75 7.20 -15.02
CA ILE A 174 12.55 7.47 -15.85
C ILE A 174 12.25 8.98 -15.88
N ILE A 175 12.29 9.66 -14.73
CA ILE A 175 12.05 11.12 -14.68
C ILE A 175 13.08 11.88 -15.51
N ASN A 176 14.36 11.49 -15.46
CA ASN A 176 15.40 12.11 -16.27
C ASN A 176 15.23 11.81 -17.76
N ASP A 177 14.84 10.59 -18.13
CA ASP A 177 14.54 10.24 -19.52
C ASP A 177 13.36 11.09 -20.07
N LEU A 178 12.32 11.33 -19.26
CA LEU A 178 11.21 12.22 -19.59
C LEU A 178 11.66 13.67 -19.78
N ARG A 179 12.48 14.20 -18.86
CA ARG A 179 13.04 15.55 -18.93
C ARG A 179 13.92 15.72 -20.18
N ASN A 180 14.74 14.73 -20.50
CA ASN A 180 15.57 14.72 -21.72
C ASN A 180 14.74 14.68 -23.00
N ALA A 181 13.54 14.11 -22.95
CA ALA A 181 12.56 14.12 -24.04
C ALA A 181 11.73 15.43 -24.13
N GLY A 182 12.08 16.46 -23.30
CA GLY A 182 11.40 17.75 -23.26
C GLY A 182 10.11 17.77 -22.42
N ILE A 183 9.83 16.73 -21.63
CA ILE A 183 8.67 16.65 -20.76
C ILE A 183 9.06 17.11 -19.36
N ASN A 184 8.57 18.31 -18.96
CA ASN A 184 8.76 18.77 -17.59
C ASN A 184 7.86 18.01 -16.62
N VAL A 185 8.45 17.32 -15.63
CA VAL A 185 7.75 16.56 -14.62
C VAL A 185 7.88 17.24 -13.26
N PHE A 186 6.74 17.63 -12.69
CA PHE A 186 6.64 18.10 -11.31
C PHE A 186 6.76 16.91 -10.37
N VAL A 187 7.74 16.93 -9.47
CA VAL A 187 8.01 15.81 -8.55
C VAL A 187 7.85 16.22 -7.11
N ARG A 188 7.30 15.32 -6.27
CA ARG A 188 7.28 15.43 -4.81
C ARG A 188 7.48 14.05 -4.21
N GLY A 189 8.17 13.98 -3.08
CA GLY A 189 8.31 12.74 -2.34
C GLY A 189 9.63 12.62 -1.59
N TYR A 190 9.72 11.59 -0.76
CA TYR A 190 10.92 11.34 0.03
C TYR A 190 12.16 11.17 -0.85
N LYS A 191 13.25 11.86 -0.51
CA LYS A 191 14.55 11.93 -1.21
C LYS A 191 14.56 12.74 -2.51
N TRP A 192 13.49 13.34 -2.95
CA TRP A 192 13.54 14.38 -3.98
C TRP A 192 13.98 15.70 -3.35
N ASP A 193 14.67 16.52 -4.12
CA ASP A 193 15.19 17.83 -3.66
C ASP A 193 14.04 18.79 -3.35
N GLU A 194 12.92 18.63 -4.05
CA GLU A 194 11.67 19.38 -3.86
C GLU A 194 10.91 18.95 -2.59
N GLY A 195 11.38 17.89 -1.90
CA GLY A 195 10.81 17.40 -0.66
C GLY A 195 9.50 16.62 -0.80
N ARG A 196 8.92 16.27 0.35
CA ARG A 196 7.64 15.57 0.43
C ARG A 196 6.48 16.57 0.26
N ALA A 197 5.43 16.11 -0.40
CA ALA A 197 4.12 16.75 -0.30
C ALA A 197 3.45 16.38 1.03
N SER A 198 2.73 17.30 1.65
CA SER A 198 1.71 16.99 2.64
C SER A 198 0.59 16.18 2.00
N PHE A 199 -0.33 15.64 2.79
CA PHE A 199 -1.47 14.92 2.25
C PHE A 199 -2.37 15.83 1.38
N ASP A 200 -2.66 17.04 1.88
CA ASP A 200 -3.48 18.00 1.15
C ASP A 200 -2.79 18.51 -0.12
N GLU A 201 -1.50 18.82 -0.04
CA GLU A 201 -0.70 19.19 -1.23
C GLU A 201 -0.70 18.06 -2.29
N MET A 202 -0.68 16.80 -1.87
CA MET A 202 -0.77 15.67 -2.79
C MET A 202 -2.10 15.63 -3.54
N LEU A 203 -3.22 15.89 -2.86
CA LEU A 203 -4.55 15.96 -3.49
C LEU A 203 -4.66 17.14 -4.47
N GLU A 204 -4.09 18.29 -4.09
CA GLU A 204 -3.98 19.44 -4.97
C GLU A 204 -3.17 19.13 -6.24
N ILE A 205 -2.00 18.47 -6.08
CA ILE A 205 -1.17 18.05 -7.20
C ILE A 205 -1.97 17.13 -8.13
N PHE A 206 -2.71 16.15 -7.60
CA PHE A 206 -3.52 15.27 -8.43
C PHE A 206 -4.58 16.03 -9.22
N SER A 207 -5.22 17.02 -8.62
CA SER A 207 -6.26 17.82 -9.27
C SER A 207 -5.70 18.84 -10.28
N ARG A 208 -4.52 19.44 -10.00
CA ARG A 208 -3.82 20.41 -10.86
C ARG A 208 -3.09 19.78 -12.04
N SER A 209 -2.87 18.47 -12.01
CA SER A 209 -2.08 17.80 -13.04
C SER A 209 -2.94 17.32 -14.19
N LYS A 210 -2.50 17.61 -15.43
CA LYS A 210 -3.10 17.02 -16.64
C LYS A 210 -2.82 15.52 -16.70
N VAL A 211 -1.60 15.10 -16.32
CA VAL A 211 -1.18 13.70 -16.27
C VAL A 211 -0.54 13.40 -14.91
N ASN A 212 -1.06 12.41 -14.22
CA ASN A 212 -0.49 11.90 -12.96
C ASN A 212 0.19 10.56 -13.23
N LEU A 213 1.47 10.45 -12.88
CA LEU A 213 2.26 9.24 -13.09
C LEU A 213 2.25 8.32 -11.85
N ASN A 214 2.00 7.04 -12.08
CA ASN A 214 2.38 5.99 -11.15
C ASN A 214 3.56 5.20 -11.72
N LEU A 215 4.75 5.44 -11.17
CA LEU A 215 5.96 4.74 -11.56
C LEU A 215 6.18 3.55 -10.63
N ASN A 216 5.85 2.35 -11.11
CA ASN A 216 6.02 1.07 -10.43
C ASN A 216 7.02 0.14 -11.14
N PRO A 217 8.20 0.63 -11.54
CA PRO A 217 9.17 -0.18 -12.26
C PRO A 217 9.58 -1.39 -11.40
N PRO A 218 9.89 -2.53 -12.03
CA PRO A 218 10.47 -3.65 -11.33
C PRO A 218 11.76 -3.23 -10.65
N MET A 219 12.08 -3.88 -9.51
CA MET A 219 13.27 -3.52 -8.76
C MET A 219 14.54 -3.89 -9.55
N SER A 220 15.49 -2.96 -9.66
CA SER A 220 16.79 -3.24 -10.28
C SER A 220 17.56 -4.32 -9.51
N ALA A 221 18.11 -5.29 -10.24
CA ALA A 221 18.95 -6.35 -9.69
C ALA A 221 20.23 -5.83 -9.01
N LEU A 222 20.74 -4.70 -9.48
CA LEU A 222 22.01 -4.12 -9.03
C LEU A 222 21.83 -3.06 -7.93
N ALA A 223 20.61 -2.85 -7.45
CA ALA A 223 20.39 -1.88 -6.38
C ALA A 223 20.97 -2.41 -5.04
N ILE A 224 21.82 -1.61 -4.40
CA ILE A 224 22.53 -1.99 -3.15
C ILE A 224 21.56 -2.43 -2.05
N LYS A 225 20.45 -1.73 -1.88
CA LYS A 225 19.47 -2.05 -0.82
C LYS A 225 18.82 -3.43 -0.97
N PRO A 226 18.33 -3.86 -2.13
CA PRO A 226 17.85 -5.22 -2.33
C PRO A 226 18.91 -6.29 -2.12
N LEU A 227 20.14 -6.05 -2.58
CA LEU A 227 21.26 -6.95 -2.36
C LEU A 227 21.59 -7.08 -0.87
N ALA A 228 21.62 -5.97 -0.14
CA ALA A 228 21.83 -5.99 1.31
C ALA A 228 20.74 -6.79 2.05
N GLN A 229 19.50 -6.82 1.54
CA GLN A 229 18.41 -7.59 2.15
C GLN A 229 18.54 -9.13 1.99
N ILE A 230 19.50 -9.61 1.21
CA ILE A 230 19.88 -11.04 1.18
C ILE A 230 20.58 -11.43 2.50
N PHE A 231 21.34 -10.52 3.07
CA PHE A 231 22.18 -10.74 4.24
C PHE A 231 21.67 -10.07 5.52
N PHE A 232 20.74 -9.12 5.38
CA PHE A 232 20.22 -8.32 6.49
C PHE A 232 18.70 -8.25 6.43
N ARG A 233 18.07 -8.26 7.60
CA ARG A 233 16.63 -8.03 7.74
C ARG A 233 16.33 -6.85 8.64
N ARG A 234 15.19 -6.23 8.44
CA ARG A 234 14.67 -5.21 9.34
C ARG A 234 13.90 -5.86 10.49
N ARG A 235 14.19 -5.41 11.71
CA ARG A 235 13.43 -5.69 12.93
C ARG A 235 13.04 -4.35 13.53
N ARG A 236 11.76 -3.99 13.44
CA ARG A 236 11.26 -2.67 13.85
C ARG A 236 12.10 -1.54 13.22
N ASN A 237 12.80 -0.73 14.02
CA ASN A 237 13.69 0.34 13.56
C ASN A 237 15.16 -0.11 13.32
N LEU A 238 15.52 -1.36 13.65
CA LEU A 238 16.88 -1.88 13.52
C LEU A 238 17.09 -2.69 12.24
N ILE A 239 18.33 -2.74 11.78
CA ILE A 239 18.79 -3.64 10.72
C ILE A 239 19.71 -4.66 11.39
N VAL A 240 19.39 -5.93 11.26
CA VAL A 240 20.13 -7.03 11.87
C VAL A 240 20.62 -8.03 10.82
N PRO A 241 21.77 -8.71 11.03
CA PRO A 241 22.25 -9.78 10.16
C PRO A 241 21.25 -10.93 10.06
N ASP A 242 21.15 -11.57 8.88
CA ASP A 242 20.25 -12.69 8.61
C ASP A 242 20.93 -13.75 7.72
N PHE A 243 22.12 -14.19 8.07
CA PHE A 243 22.91 -15.15 7.31
C PHE A 243 22.33 -16.57 7.29
N LEU A 244 21.53 -16.92 8.30
CA LEU A 244 20.91 -18.26 8.39
C LEU A 244 19.80 -18.46 7.33
N HIS A 245 19.32 -17.41 6.71
CA HIS A 245 18.16 -17.45 5.82
C HIS A 245 18.45 -16.97 4.39
N ILE A 246 19.71 -17.02 3.97
CA ILE A 246 20.17 -16.51 2.64
C ILE A 246 19.35 -17.11 1.49
N SER A 247 19.07 -18.41 1.48
CA SER A 247 18.30 -19.05 0.41
C SER A 247 16.87 -18.50 0.28
N ARG A 248 16.19 -18.23 1.40
CA ARG A 248 14.86 -17.63 1.43
C ARG A 248 14.91 -16.15 1.01
N ASN A 249 15.90 -15.43 1.50
CA ASN A 249 16.09 -14.03 1.16
C ASN A 249 16.45 -13.85 -0.32
N LEU A 250 17.17 -14.80 -0.92
CA LEU A 250 17.47 -14.81 -2.34
C LEU A 250 16.20 -15.03 -3.19
N ARG A 251 15.32 -15.97 -2.80
CA ARG A 251 14.01 -16.13 -3.45
C ARG A 251 13.19 -14.84 -3.37
N SER A 252 13.09 -14.23 -2.19
CA SER A 252 12.43 -12.95 -1.98
C SER A 252 13.02 -11.84 -2.87
N PHE A 253 14.33 -11.82 -3.05
CA PHE A 253 15.02 -10.88 -3.93
C PHE A 253 14.56 -11.01 -5.38
N PHE A 254 14.45 -12.23 -5.91
CA PHE A 254 13.95 -12.45 -7.27
C PHE A 254 12.47 -12.09 -7.40
N GLN A 255 11.65 -12.41 -6.40
CA GLN A 255 10.22 -12.11 -6.39
C GLN A 255 9.90 -10.60 -6.35
N LYS A 256 10.78 -9.78 -5.76
CA LYS A 256 10.66 -8.30 -5.80
C LYS A 256 10.67 -7.70 -7.21
N ARG A 257 11.11 -8.46 -8.19
CA ARG A 257 11.14 -8.03 -9.60
C ARG A 257 9.80 -8.14 -10.30
N ILE A 258 8.83 -8.84 -9.70
CA ILE A 258 7.49 -8.98 -10.25
C ILE A 258 6.74 -7.67 -9.98
N PRO A 259 6.34 -6.91 -11.00
CA PRO A 259 5.57 -5.70 -10.80
C PRO A 259 4.24 -6.01 -10.11
N GLN A 260 3.91 -5.25 -9.08
CA GLN A 260 2.67 -5.40 -8.33
C GLN A 260 1.86 -4.12 -8.39
N ILE A 261 0.54 -4.26 -8.33
CA ILE A 261 -0.36 -3.13 -8.14
C ILE A 261 -0.01 -2.44 -6.83
N LYS A 262 0.01 -1.11 -6.85
CA LYS A 262 0.19 -0.25 -5.68
C LYS A 262 -1.08 0.55 -5.43
N ALA A 263 -1.18 1.17 -4.25
CA ALA A 263 -2.35 1.99 -3.90
C ALA A 263 -2.51 3.22 -4.82
N ARG A 264 -1.40 3.77 -5.31
CA ARG A 264 -1.37 5.03 -6.06
C ARG A 264 -2.32 5.13 -7.26
N PRO A 265 -2.50 4.13 -8.14
CA PRO A 265 -3.51 4.19 -9.20
C PRO A 265 -4.92 4.42 -8.67
N PHE A 266 -5.29 3.74 -7.59
CA PHE A 266 -6.61 3.91 -6.95
C PHE A 266 -6.77 5.28 -6.29
N GLU A 267 -5.71 5.80 -5.68
CA GLU A 267 -5.68 7.12 -5.03
C GLU A 267 -5.81 8.25 -6.06
N ILE A 268 -5.07 8.17 -7.18
CA ILE A 268 -5.15 9.16 -8.28
C ILE A 268 -6.54 9.13 -8.90
N THR A 269 -7.03 7.97 -9.34
CA THR A 269 -8.34 7.86 -9.97
C THR A 269 -9.46 8.20 -9.00
N GLY A 270 -9.36 7.76 -7.73
CA GLY A 270 -10.29 8.11 -6.66
C GLY A 270 -10.31 9.59 -6.30
N SER A 271 -9.29 10.36 -6.68
CA SER A 271 -9.25 11.83 -6.57
C SER A 271 -9.65 12.52 -7.89
N GLY A 272 -10.13 11.79 -8.89
CA GLY A 272 -10.53 12.34 -10.19
C GLY A 272 -9.38 12.66 -11.14
N GLY A 273 -8.14 12.27 -10.82
CA GLY A 273 -6.97 12.51 -11.63
C GLY A 273 -6.83 11.53 -12.81
N PHE A 274 -6.36 12.02 -13.97
CA PHE A 274 -5.95 11.15 -15.06
C PHE A 274 -4.64 10.44 -14.71
N CYS A 275 -4.64 9.11 -14.76
CA CYS A 275 -3.53 8.27 -14.32
C CYS A 275 -2.87 7.52 -15.47
N ILE A 276 -1.54 7.68 -15.64
CA ILE A 276 -0.71 6.79 -16.44
C ILE A 276 0.14 5.93 -15.49
N THR A 277 0.00 4.60 -15.58
CA THR A 277 0.67 3.65 -14.70
C THR A 277 1.51 2.64 -15.48
N GLY A 278 2.58 2.14 -14.88
CA GLY A 278 3.28 0.97 -15.40
C GLY A 278 2.43 -0.29 -15.29
N SER A 279 2.72 -1.25 -16.16
CA SER A 279 2.09 -2.58 -16.11
C SER A 279 2.33 -3.24 -14.75
N ALA A 280 1.33 -3.93 -14.25
CA ALA A 280 1.40 -4.74 -13.03
C ALA A 280 0.51 -5.97 -13.19
N ASP A 281 0.90 -7.06 -12.50
CA ASP A 281 0.13 -8.30 -12.50
C ASP A 281 -1.31 -8.02 -12.04
N ASP A 282 -2.30 -8.44 -12.84
CA ASP A 282 -3.71 -8.37 -12.47
C ASP A 282 -4.38 -6.95 -12.57
N MET A 283 -3.70 -5.93 -13.10
CA MET A 283 -4.25 -4.57 -13.18
C MET A 283 -5.55 -4.49 -14.00
N GLU A 284 -5.66 -5.30 -15.03
CA GLU A 284 -6.80 -5.34 -15.96
C GLU A 284 -8.10 -5.83 -15.30
N ASN A 285 -8.00 -6.50 -14.14
CA ASN A 285 -9.17 -6.88 -13.34
C ASN A 285 -9.77 -5.70 -12.56
N TYR A 286 -9.03 -4.59 -12.45
CA TYR A 286 -9.46 -3.41 -11.68
C TYR A 286 -9.82 -2.23 -12.57
N PHE A 287 -9.10 -2.03 -13.65
CA PHE A 287 -9.35 -0.96 -14.59
C PHE A 287 -9.26 -1.46 -16.03
N VAL A 288 -10.13 -0.94 -16.90
CA VAL A 288 -10.06 -1.21 -18.34
C VAL A 288 -8.99 -0.30 -18.96
N PRO A 289 -7.90 -0.87 -19.52
CA PRO A 289 -6.84 -0.09 -20.14
C PRO A 289 -7.37 0.82 -21.25
N ASP A 290 -6.81 2.03 -21.33
CA ASP A 290 -7.12 3.10 -22.28
C ASP A 290 -8.59 3.60 -22.27
N LYS A 291 -9.39 3.13 -21.26
CA LYS A 291 -10.77 3.61 -21.00
C LYS A 291 -10.95 4.17 -19.60
N GLU A 292 -10.29 3.60 -18.60
CA GLU A 292 -10.40 3.98 -17.19
C GLU A 292 -9.05 4.36 -16.59
N ILE A 293 -7.95 3.84 -17.18
CA ILE A 293 -6.57 4.12 -16.82
C ILE A 293 -5.68 3.89 -18.04
N VAL A 294 -4.53 4.55 -18.11
CA VAL A 294 -3.57 4.32 -19.19
C VAL A 294 -2.38 3.52 -18.65
N ILE A 295 -2.03 2.44 -19.36
CA ILE A 295 -0.92 1.54 -18.95
C ILE A 295 0.23 1.72 -19.97
N TYR A 296 1.45 2.02 -19.46
CA TYR A 296 2.65 2.06 -20.28
C TYR A 296 3.48 0.78 -20.11
N LYS A 297 4.19 0.38 -21.16
CA LYS A 297 5.03 -0.83 -21.24
C LYS A 297 6.48 -0.54 -20.88
N ASP A 298 7.03 0.54 -21.40
CA ASP A 298 8.41 0.99 -21.21
C ASP A 298 8.51 2.52 -21.26
N THR A 299 9.71 3.06 -21.05
CA THR A 299 9.91 4.52 -20.99
C THR A 299 9.59 5.21 -22.33
N LYS A 300 9.81 4.55 -23.47
CA LYS A 300 9.49 5.11 -24.78
C LYS A 300 7.97 5.24 -24.96
N ASP A 301 7.24 4.16 -24.70
CA ASP A 301 5.77 4.15 -24.74
C ASP A 301 5.19 5.18 -23.75
N LEU A 302 5.82 5.35 -22.59
CA LEU A 302 5.42 6.38 -21.60
C LEU A 302 5.58 7.80 -22.18
N ILE A 303 6.70 8.10 -22.86
CA ILE A 303 6.94 9.39 -23.51
C ILE A 303 5.88 9.66 -24.58
N ASP A 304 5.62 8.67 -25.45
CA ASP A 304 4.67 8.79 -26.56
C ASP A 304 3.24 9.02 -26.03
N LYS A 305 2.82 8.26 -25.01
CA LYS A 305 1.52 8.42 -24.36
C LYS A 305 1.37 9.76 -23.64
N ILE A 306 2.40 10.23 -22.94
CA ILE A 306 2.33 11.56 -22.30
C ILE A 306 2.13 12.65 -23.35
N ARG A 307 2.90 12.64 -24.44
CA ARG A 307 2.75 13.63 -25.52
C ARG A 307 1.35 13.59 -26.12
N TYR A 308 0.89 12.40 -26.46
CA TYR A 308 -0.45 12.18 -26.98
C TYR A 308 -1.53 12.79 -26.08
N TYR A 309 -1.56 12.38 -24.82
CA TYR A 309 -2.60 12.84 -23.89
C TYR A 309 -2.46 14.30 -23.43
N LEU A 310 -1.31 14.93 -23.58
CA LEU A 310 -1.20 16.38 -23.38
C LEU A 310 -1.88 17.18 -24.49
N GLU A 311 -1.95 16.65 -25.70
CA GLU A 311 -2.60 17.26 -26.89
C GLU A 311 -4.08 16.86 -27.00
N HIS A 312 -4.51 15.73 -26.41
CA HIS A 312 -5.88 15.18 -26.52
C HIS A 312 -6.64 15.34 -25.19
N GLU A 313 -7.00 16.59 -24.88
CA GLU A 313 -7.63 16.93 -23.59
C GLU A 313 -8.99 16.25 -23.39
N ASP A 314 -9.84 16.22 -24.41
CA ASP A 314 -11.19 15.65 -24.29
C ASP A 314 -11.13 14.15 -23.98
N GLU A 315 -10.26 13.41 -24.67
CA GLU A 315 -10.06 11.99 -24.42
C GLU A 315 -9.49 11.74 -23.03
N ARG A 316 -8.50 12.55 -22.59
CA ARG A 316 -7.95 12.50 -21.24
C ARG A 316 -9.02 12.72 -20.19
N ARG A 317 -9.92 13.67 -20.37
CA ARG A 317 -11.05 13.95 -19.46
C ARG A 317 -12.04 12.78 -19.41
N VAL A 318 -12.36 12.16 -20.55
CA VAL A 318 -13.25 11.00 -20.61
C VAL A 318 -12.66 9.83 -19.82
N ILE A 319 -11.37 9.51 -20.03
CA ILE A 319 -10.68 8.44 -19.32
C ILE A 319 -10.61 8.73 -17.82
N ALA A 320 -10.26 9.96 -17.42
CA ALA A 320 -10.18 10.34 -16.01
C ALA A 320 -11.54 10.20 -15.32
N LYS A 321 -12.62 10.63 -15.98
CA LYS A 321 -13.98 10.50 -15.45
C LYS A 321 -14.39 9.04 -15.30
N ALA A 322 -14.17 8.22 -16.31
CA ALA A 322 -14.50 6.79 -16.27
C ALA A 322 -13.69 6.07 -15.16
N GLY A 323 -12.40 6.37 -15.03
CA GLY A 323 -11.55 5.85 -13.96
C GLY A 323 -12.02 6.27 -12.57
N TYR A 324 -12.47 7.51 -12.39
CA TYR A 324 -13.04 8.01 -11.14
C TYR A 324 -14.35 7.28 -10.78
N GLU A 325 -15.28 7.17 -11.74
CA GLU A 325 -16.56 6.47 -11.52
C GLU A 325 -16.33 4.99 -11.16
N ARG A 326 -15.41 4.33 -11.85
CA ARG A 326 -14.99 2.96 -11.52
C ARG A 326 -14.40 2.86 -10.12
N ALA A 327 -13.49 3.78 -9.79
CA ALA A 327 -12.82 3.80 -8.49
C ALA A 327 -13.82 4.00 -7.34
N LEU A 328 -14.75 4.94 -7.46
CA LEU A 328 -15.80 5.17 -6.45
C LEU A 328 -16.71 3.96 -6.28
N LYS A 329 -17.08 3.31 -7.37
CA LYS A 329 -18.00 2.16 -7.34
C LYS A 329 -17.39 0.92 -6.73
N GLU A 330 -16.11 0.62 -7.03
CA GLU A 330 -15.56 -0.72 -6.77
C GLU A 330 -14.23 -0.73 -6.00
N HIS A 331 -13.54 0.42 -5.89
CA HIS A 331 -12.17 0.45 -5.38
C HIS A 331 -11.99 1.27 -4.11
N THR A 332 -13.08 1.65 -3.45
CA THR A 332 -13.00 2.23 -2.11
C THR A 332 -12.62 1.17 -1.08
N TYR A 333 -11.93 1.56 -0.01
CA TYR A 333 -11.70 0.65 1.10
C TYR A 333 -13.00 0.25 1.81
N ASN A 334 -14.07 1.08 1.76
CA ASN A 334 -15.39 0.66 2.24
C ASN A 334 -15.84 -0.61 1.53
N ALA A 335 -15.81 -0.64 0.20
CA ALA A 335 -16.18 -1.82 -0.58
C ALA A 335 -15.26 -3.02 -0.29
N ARG A 336 -13.94 -2.77 -0.15
CA ARG A 336 -12.97 -3.82 0.18
C ARG A 336 -13.20 -4.41 1.58
N LEU A 337 -13.44 -3.56 2.57
CA LEU A 337 -13.65 -3.99 3.95
C LEU A 337 -14.99 -4.69 4.13
N SER A 338 -16.07 -4.22 3.48
CA SER A 338 -17.35 -4.93 3.47
C SER A 338 -17.20 -6.38 2.96
N GLU A 339 -16.48 -6.58 1.85
CA GLU A 339 -16.21 -7.92 1.35
C GLU A 339 -15.36 -8.76 2.32
N VAL A 340 -14.38 -8.15 2.99
CA VAL A 340 -13.58 -8.82 4.02
C VAL A 340 -14.44 -9.19 5.20
N PHE A 341 -15.28 -8.29 5.72
CA PHE A 341 -16.14 -8.54 6.87
C PHE A 341 -17.16 -9.65 6.57
N ARG A 342 -17.74 -9.65 5.38
CA ARG A 342 -18.62 -10.75 4.93
C ARG A 342 -17.89 -12.11 4.95
N GLN A 343 -16.62 -12.16 4.55
CA GLN A 343 -15.83 -13.40 4.61
C GLN A 343 -15.38 -13.77 6.03
N LEU A 344 -15.47 -12.84 6.98
CA LEU A 344 -15.21 -13.05 8.40
C LEU A 344 -16.48 -13.36 9.20
N GLU A 345 -17.68 -13.32 8.55
CA GLU A 345 -18.99 -13.48 9.20
C GLU A 345 -19.21 -12.43 10.31
N LEU A 346 -18.76 -11.18 10.07
CA LEU A 346 -18.83 -10.03 10.99
C LEU A 346 -19.76 -8.91 10.47
N ASP A 347 -20.73 -9.21 9.61
CA ASP A 347 -21.68 -8.23 9.05
C ASP A 347 -22.73 -7.76 10.05
#